data_64ee81b255c533f85e4015c46401a97d
#
_entry.id   64ee81b255c533f85e4015c46401a97d
#
_cell.length_a   1.000
_cell.length_b   1.000
_cell.length_c   1.000
_cell.angle_alpha   90.00
_cell.angle_beta   90.00
_cell.angle_gamma   90.00
#
_symmetry.space_group_name_H-M   'P 1'
#
loop_
_entity.id
_entity.type
_entity.pdbx_description
1 polymer ?
#
loop_
_entity_poly.entity_id
_entity_poly.type
_entity_poly.pdbx_seq_one_letter_code
_entity_poly.pdbx_strand_id
1 'polypeptide(L)'
;MNFSFEKDIVLENGILLLRPISIADIDNLLPVAMADKTLLQFSPKQIYTPALLTEYIETAIALRKGHSRYSFSIFNKAANCYIGSTAFMNVSNTDDRLEIGATWIDKKYHGSGLYRQCKLLLLQYVFEDLGAHRVAFSTDERNIRSRKAIEKIGGKFEGILREHTLMYDGYRRNTCCYSILKQEWKNLP
;
A
#
# COMPACT_ATOMS: atom_id res chain seq x y z
N MET A 1 -4.75 8.86 -17.63
CA MET A 1 -3.56 7.99 -17.54
C MET A 1 -3.82 6.66 -18.23
N ASN A 2 -2.79 5.82 -18.41
CA ASN A 2 -2.96 4.53 -19.07
C ASN A 2 -2.42 3.38 -18.19
N PHE A 3 -3.03 3.19 -17.04
CA PHE A 3 -2.70 2.07 -16.14
C PHE A 3 -3.31 0.77 -16.68
N SER A 4 -2.52 -0.31 -16.68
CA SER A 4 -2.97 -1.66 -17.07
C SER A 4 -2.77 -2.66 -15.94
N PHE A 5 -3.81 -3.41 -15.60
CA PHE A 5 -3.74 -4.51 -14.64
C PHE A 5 -3.07 -5.76 -15.22
N GLU A 6 -3.03 -5.90 -16.54
CA GLU A 6 -2.44 -7.04 -17.26
C GLU A 6 -0.91 -6.98 -17.25
N LYS A 7 -0.34 -5.77 -17.32
CA LYS A 7 1.10 -5.59 -17.37
C LYS A 7 1.74 -5.89 -16.02
N ASP A 8 2.84 -6.66 -16.03
CA ASP A 8 3.66 -6.81 -14.83
C ASP A 8 4.51 -5.54 -14.60
N ILE A 9 4.21 -4.88 -13.49
CA ILE A 9 4.88 -3.66 -13.07
C ILE A 9 5.93 -4.04 -12.03
N VAL A 10 7.19 -3.77 -12.33
CA VAL A 10 8.31 -3.94 -11.41
C VAL A 10 8.94 -2.58 -11.18
N LEU A 11 9.02 -2.15 -9.92
CA LEU A 11 9.58 -0.86 -9.52
C LEU A 11 10.76 -1.12 -8.58
N GLU A 12 11.89 -0.49 -8.84
CA GLU A 12 13.06 -0.70 -7.98
C GLU A 12 13.96 0.54 -7.86
N ASN A 13 14.71 0.56 -6.79
CA ASN A 13 15.84 1.45 -6.58
C ASN A 13 17.00 0.68 -5.91
N GLY A 14 18.04 1.37 -5.44
CA GLY A 14 19.15 0.72 -4.74
C GLY A 14 18.79 0.00 -3.44
N ILE A 15 17.57 0.21 -2.90
CA ILE A 15 17.16 -0.26 -1.56
C ILE A 15 16.04 -1.30 -1.65
N LEU A 16 15.02 -1.05 -2.46
CA LEU A 16 13.81 -1.85 -2.55
C LEU A 16 13.55 -2.34 -3.97
N LEU A 17 12.89 -3.49 -4.05
CA LEU A 17 12.24 -4.02 -5.25
C LEU A 17 10.76 -4.28 -4.92
N LEU A 18 9.86 -3.74 -5.73
CA LEU A 18 8.43 -3.99 -5.70
C LEU A 18 8.05 -4.76 -6.97
N ARG A 19 7.47 -5.92 -6.82
CA ARG A 19 6.95 -6.73 -7.93
C ARG A 19 5.51 -7.17 -7.67
N PRO A 20 4.75 -7.57 -8.72
CA PRO A 20 3.42 -8.10 -8.51
C PRO A 20 3.42 -9.23 -7.47
N ILE A 21 2.43 -9.20 -6.57
CA ILE A 21 2.23 -10.28 -5.60
C ILE A 21 1.87 -11.57 -6.34
N SER A 22 2.41 -12.70 -5.89
CA SER A 22 2.21 -14.03 -6.47
C SER A 22 1.94 -15.07 -5.39
N ILE A 23 1.54 -16.27 -5.79
CA ILE A 23 1.26 -17.36 -4.84
C ILE A 23 2.50 -17.76 -4.01
N ALA A 24 3.70 -17.63 -4.56
CA ALA A 24 4.96 -17.87 -3.84
C ALA A 24 5.18 -16.91 -2.66
N ASP A 25 4.42 -15.81 -2.60
CA ASP A 25 4.54 -14.85 -1.51
C ASP A 25 3.83 -15.30 -0.23
N ILE A 26 3.11 -16.41 -0.27
CA ILE A 26 2.64 -17.09 0.95
C ILE A 26 3.87 -17.45 1.80
N ASP A 27 4.84 -18.15 1.23
CA ASP A 27 6.06 -18.57 1.96
C ASP A 27 6.97 -17.37 2.24
N ASN A 28 7.13 -16.47 1.27
CA ASN A 28 8.01 -15.31 1.38
C ASN A 28 7.59 -14.33 2.50
N LEU A 29 6.29 -14.15 2.71
CA LEU A 29 5.74 -13.18 3.66
C LEU A 29 5.29 -13.81 4.99
N LEU A 30 5.27 -15.15 5.07
CA LEU A 30 4.86 -15.87 6.28
C LEU A 30 5.65 -15.46 7.54
N PRO A 31 7.00 -15.34 7.48
CA PRO A 31 7.77 -14.89 8.65
C PRO A 31 7.35 -13.52 9.16
N VAL A 32 7.02 -12.60 8.25
CA VAL A 32 6.59 -11.24 8.60
C VAL A 32 5.17 -11.25 9.16
N ALA A 33 4.27 -12.00 8.53
CA ALA A 33 2.87 -12.07 8.94
C ALA A 33 2.70 -12.66 10.34
N MET A 34 3.50 -13.66 10.70
CA MET A 34 3.44 -14.34 11.99
C MET A 34 4.25 -13.66 13.10
N ALA A 35 5.16 -12.73 12.77
CA ALA A 35 6.01 -12.05 13.75
C ALA A 35 5.22 -11.21 14.75
N ASP A 36 4.11 -10.61 14.31
CA ASP A 36 3.28 -9.76 15.16
C ASP A 36 1.83 -9.72 14.70
N LYS A 37 0.94 -10.33 15.48
CA LYS A 37 -0.50 -10.38 15.21
C LYS A 37 -1.18 -8.99 15.15
N THR A 38 -0.53 -7.94 15.67
CA THR A 38 -1.06 -6.58 15.65
C THR A 38 -0.57 -5.76 14.45
N LEU A 39 0.19 -6.40 13.53
CA LEU A 39 0.73 -5.71 12.35
C LEU A 39 -0.36 -5.00 11.53
N LEU A 40 -1.49 -5.66 11.33
CA LEU A 40 -2.65 -5.15 10.60
C LEU A 40 -3.85 -4.75 11.50
N GLN A 41 -3.61 -4.37 12.77
CA GLN A 41 -4.69 -4.02 13.71
C GLN A 41 -5.64 -2.91 13.22
N PHE A 42 -5.20 -2.05 12.28
CA PHE A 42 -6.00 -1.00 11.65
C PHE A 42 -6.46 -1.35 10.22
N SER A 43 -6.37 -2.62 9.84
CA SER A 43 -6.84 -3.13 8.55
C SER A 43 -8.11 -3.96 8.72
N PRO A 44 -9.05 -3.93 7.77
CA PRO A 44 -10.22 -4.79 7.82
C PRO A 44 -9.89 -6.29 7.63
N LYS A 45 -8.72 -6.60 7.10
CA LYS A 45 -8.22 -7.98 6.93
C LYS A 45 -6.99 -8.23 7.79
N GLN A 46 -6.86 -9.45 8.28
CA GLN A 46 -5.74 -9.91 9.10
C GLN A 46 -4.88 -10.93 8.33
N ILE A 47 -3.62 -11.12 8.76
CA ILE A 47 -2.66 -12.02 8.10
C ILE A 47 -1.84 -12.87 9.09
N TYR A 48 -2.11 -12.80 10.37
CA TYR A 48 -1.25 -13.36 11.45
C TYR A 48 -1.32 -14.88 11.60
N THR A 49 -1.98 -15.60 10.70
CA THR A 49 -1.91 -17.07 10.59
C THR A 49 -1.63 -17.47 9.15
N PRO A 50 -1.08 -18.68 8.89
CA PRO A 50 -0.86 -19.15 7.52
C PRO A 50 -2.13 -19.09 6.66
N ALA A 51 -3.28 -19.51 7.20
CA ALA A 51 -4.56 -19.50 6.48
C ALA A 51 -5.01 -18.08 6.11
N LEU A 52 -4.91 -17.11 7.05
CA LEU A 52 -5.28 -15.72 6.80
C LEU A 52 -4.35 -15.05 5.79
N LEU A 53 -3.05 -15.38 5.82
CA LEU A 53 -2.10 -14.87 4.82
C LEU A 53 -2.39 -15.46 3.44
N THR A 54 -2.69 -16.76 3.35
CA THR A 54 -3.09 -17.42 2.11
C THR A 54 -4.32 -16.73 1.52
N GLU A 55 -5.40 -16.57 2.31
CA GLU A 55 -6.62 -15.87 1.89
C GLU A 55 -6.31 -14.43 1.39
N TYR A 56 -5.43 -13.72 2.11
CA TYR A 56 -5.02 -12.36 1.74
C TYR A 56 -4.34 -12.33 0.37
N ILE A 57 -3.41 -13.26 0.10
CA ILE A 57 -2.64 -13.31 -1.15
C ILE A 57 -3.53 -13.77 -2.31
N GLU A 58 -4.32 -14.82 -2.13
CA GLU A 58 -5.27 -15.29 -3.14
C GLU A 58 -6.29 -14.20 -3.51
N THR A 59 -6.81 -13.49 -2.49
CA THR A 59 -7.68 -12.33 -2.70
C THR A 59 -6.96 -11.24 -3.50
N ALA A 60 -5.70 -10.93 -3.19
CA ALA A 60 -4.93 -9.92 -3.90
C ALA A 60 -4.75 -10.27 -5.39
N ILE A 61 -4.49 -11.55 -5.69
CA ILE A 61 -4.37 -12.07 -7.07
C ILE A 61 -5.71 -11.99 -7.80
N ALA A 62 -6.80 -12.40 -7.14
CA ALA A 62 -8.16 -12.33 -7.71
C ALA A 62 -8.58 -10.88 -8.00
N LEU A 63 -8.29 -9.94 -7.09
CA LEU A 63 -8.59 -8.52 -7.26
C LEU A 63 -7.79 -7.88 -8.41
N ARG A 64 -6.56 -8.34 -8.69
CA ARG A 64 -5.83 -7.91 -9.89
C ARG A 64 -6.53 -8.40 -11.16
N LYS A 65 -6.93 -9.67 -11.22
CA LYS A 65 -7.68 -10.25 -12.35
C LYS A 65 -9.03 -9.54 -12.56
N GLY A 66 -9.67 -9.11 -11.47
CA GLY A 66 -10.91 -8.34 -11.51
C GLY A 66 -10.72 -6.82 -11.69
N HIS A 67 -9.52 -6.35 -12.01
CA HIS A 67 -9.15 -4.95 -12.28
C HIS A 67 -9.53 -3.96 -11.16
N SER A 68 -9.51 -4.40 -9.90
CA SER A 68 -9.91 -3.56 -8.76
C SER A 68 -8.76 -3.20 -7.82
N ARG A 69 -7.70 -4.05 -7.73
CA ARG A 69 -6.51 -3.80 -6.92
C ARG A 69 -5.27 -4.44 -7.52
N TYR A 70 -4.19 -3.70 -7.62
CA TYR A 70 -2.89 -4.18 -8.04
C TYR A 70 -1.93 -4.21 -6.87
N SER A 71 -1.67 -5.39 -6.31
CA SER A 71 -0.83 -5.57 -5.12
C SER A 71 0.62 -5.91 -5.48
N PHE A 72 1.55 -5.36 -4.70
CA PHE A 72 2.99 -5.61 -4.79
C PHE A 72 3.49 -6.29 -3.52
N SER A 73 4.44 -7.19 -3.67
CA SER A 73 5.32 -7.62 -2.60
C SER A 73 6.54 -6.71 -2.55
N ILE A 74 6.97 -6.35 -1.33
CA ILE A 74 8.09 -5.44 -1.09
C ILE A 74 9.30 -6.26 -0.66
N PHE A 75 10.38 -6.23 -1.44
CA PHE A 75 11.64 -6.90 -1.15
C PHE A 75 12.69 -5.87 -0.73
N ASN A 76 13.36 -6.12 0.39
CA ASN A 76 14.48 -5.33 0.88
C ASN A 76 15.79 -5.95 0.37
N LYS A 77 16.49 -5.25 -0.54
CA LYS A 77 17.72 -5.74 -1.18
C LYS A 77 18.86 -5.95 -0.18
N ALA A 78 19.01 -5.05 0.78
CA ALA A 78 20.08 -5.16 1.78
C ALA A 78 19.86 -6.32 2.75
N ALA A 79 18.61 -6.58 3.14
CA ALA A 79 18.26 -7.68 4.04
C ALA A 79 18.02 -9.01 3.29
N ASN A 80 17.99 -8.97 1.96
CA ASN A 80 17.70 -10.11 1.08
C ASN A 80 16.42 -10.87 1.46
N CYS A 81 15.35 -10.13 1.80
CA CYS A 81 14.07 -10.75 2.20
C CYS A 81 12.88 -9.87 1.86
N TYR A 82 11.71 -10.51 1.75
CA TYR A 82 10.44 -9.78 1.65
C TYR A 82 10.04 -9.21 3.00
N ILE A 83 9.53 -7.99 2.99
CA ILE A 83 9.26 -7.22 4.21
C ILE A 83 7.82 -6.73 4.33
N GLY A 84 6.99 -6.96 3.32
CA GLY A 84 5.60 -6.49 3.35
C GLY A 84 4.95 -6.42 1.99
N SER A 85 3.84 -5.68 1.92
CA SER A 85 3.03 -5.49 0.71
C SER A 85 2.48 -4.07 0.64
N THR A 86 2.13 -3.65 -0.58
CA THR A 86 1.44 -2.39 -0.88
C THR A 86 0.58 -2.57 -2.13
N ALA A 87 -0.31 -1.61 -2.45
CA ALA A 87 -1.17 -1.76 -3.61
C ALA A 87 -1.56 -0.42 -4.26
N PHE A 88 -1.85 -0.48 -5.56
CA PHE A 88 -2.69 0.49 -6.26
C PHE A 88 -4.15 0.03 -6.19
N MET A 89 -5.04 0.94 -5.88
CA MET A 89 -6.47 0.72 -5.70
C MET A 89 -7.25 1.89 -6.32
N ASN A 90 -8.54 1.71 -6.50
CA ASN A 90 -9.44 2.77 -6.96
C ASN A 90 -8.92 3.51 -8.21
N VAL A 91 -8.35 2.74 -9.15
CA VAL A 91 -7.76 3.26 -10.38
C VAL A 91 -8.86 3.79 -11.30
N SER A 92 -8.73 5.04 -11.72
CA SER A 92 -9.55 5.67 -12.76
C SER A 92 -8.65 6.25 -13.84
N ASN A 93 -8.59 5.57 -14.99
CA ASN A 93 -7.84 6.07 -16.15
C ASN A 93 -8.48 7.33 -16.73
N THR A 94 -9.81 7.44 -16.64
CA THR A 94 -10.57 8.60 -17.14
C THR A 94 -10.31 9.86 -16.31
N ASP A 95 -10.19 9.71 -14.98
CA ASP A 95 -9.95 10.84 -14.07
C ASP A 95 -8.47 11.03 -13.75
N ASP A 96 -7.56 10.27 -14.36
CA ASP A 96 -6.12 10.29 -14.12
C ASP A 96 -5.74 10.21 -12.62
N ARG A 97 -6.36 9.27 -11.89
CA ARG A 97 -6.15 9.12 -10.44
C ARG A 97 -6.12 7.67 -10.01
N LEU A 98 -5.47 7.44 -8.89
CA LEU A 98 -5.53 6.18 -8.14
C LEU A 98 -5.30 6.39 -6.65
N GLU A 99 -5.45 5.34 -5.86
CA GLU A 99 -5.10 5.31 -4.44
C GLU A 99 -3.90 4.38 -4.21
N ILE A 100 -2.96 4.81 -3.38
CA ILE A 100 -1.89 3.95 -2.85
C ILE A 100 -2.28 3.53 -1.44
N GLY A 101 -2.62 2.25 -1.28
CA GLY A 101 -3.13 1.72 -0.02
C GLY A 101 -2.66 0.31 0.30
N ALA A 102 -3.37 -0.35 1.22
CA ALA A 102 -3.08 -1.71 1.69
C ALA A 102 -1.60 -1.95 2.04
N THR A 103 -0.91 -0.94 2.58
CA THR A 103 0.52 -0.98 2.84
C THR A 103 0.81 -1.45 4.26
N TRP A 104 1.61 -2.48 4.35
CA TRP A 104 2.18 -2.95 5.61
C TRP A 104 3.63 -3.39 5.40
N ILE A 105 4.45 -3.15 6.39
CA ILE A 105 5.87 -3.49 6.42
C ILE A 105 6.16 -4.06 7.81
N ASP A 106 7.01 -5.09 7.88
CA ASP A 106 7.49 -5.71 9.11
C ASP A 106 7.86 -4.65 10.16
N LYS A 107 7.35 -4.82 11.37
CA LYS A 107 7.53 -3.84 12.47
C LYS A 107 8.99 -3.55 12.79
N LYS A 108 9.90 -4.50 12.59
CA LYS A 108 11.35 -4.28 12.81
C LYS A 108 11.93 -3.18 11.92
N TYR A 109 11.25 -2.84 10.81
CA TYR A 109 11.65 -1.76 9.90
C TYR A 109 10.87 -0.47 10.12
N HIS A 110 10.01 -0.38 11.14
CA HIS A 110 9.33 0.87 11.44
C HIS A 110 10.35 1.94 11.88
N GLY A 111 10.24 3.15 11.34
CA GLY A 111 11.20 4.23 11.58
C GLY A 111 12.49 4.18 10.76
N SER A 112 12.74 3.11 9.99
CA SER A 112 13.96 2.95 9.17
C SER A 112 13.99 3.79 7.88
N GLY A 113 12.88 4.44 7.51
CA GLY A 113 12.75 5.15 6.23
C GLY A 113 12.27 4.28 5.06
N LEU A 114 12.22 2.94 5.19
CA LEU A 114 11.81 2.04 4.09
C LEU A 114 10.37 2.28 3.62
N TYR A 115 9.45 2.65 4.54
CA TYR A 115 8.10 3.05 4.15
C TYR A 115 8.13 4.26 3.19
N ARG A 116 8.93 5.29 3.52
CA ARG A 116 9.09 6.47 2.67
C ARG A 116 9.66 6.10 1.31
N GLN A 117 10.72 5.29 1.27
CA GLN A 117 11.33 4.81 0.02
C GLN A 117 10.33 4.05 -0.85
N CYS A 118 9.53 3.16 -0.26
CA CYS A 118 8.47 2.43 -0.95
C CYS A 118 7.43 3.41 -1.56
N LYS A 119 7.00 4.39 -0.78
CA LYS A 119 6.02 5.38 -1.27
C LYS A 119 6.57 6.27 -2.36
N LEU A 120 7.83 6.70 -2.28
CA LEU A 120 8.46 7.51 -3.32
C LEU A 120 8.57 6.74 -4.65
N LEU A 121 8.94 5.45 -4.63
CA LEU A 121 8.94 4.62 -5.84
C LEU A 121 7.56 4.54 -6.51
N LEU A 122 6.50 4.33 -5.71
CA LEU A 122 5.14 4.27 -6.22
C LEU A 122 4.67 5.62 -6.77
N LEU A 123 4.95 6.71 -6.05
CA LEU A 123 4.58 8.07 -6.46
C LEU A 123 5.31 8.49 -7.73
N GLN A 124 6.61 8.17 -7.85
CA GLN A 124 7.38 8.42 -9.05
C GLN A 124 6.74 7.75 -10.26
N TYR A 125 6.49 6.45 -10.19
CA TYR A 125 5.84 5.71 -11.27
C TYR A 125 4.48 6.32 -11.64
N VAL A 126 3.66 6.66 -10.63
CA VAL A 126 2.31 7.18 -10.88
C VAL A 126 2.32 8.58 -11.50
N PHE A 127 3.18 9.49 -11.04
CA PHE A 127 3.20 10.86 -11.54
C PHE A 127 4.07 11.05 -12.79
N GLU A 128 5.18 10.32 -12.91
CA GLU A 128 6.15 10.52 -13.98
C GLU A 128 5.87 9.57 -15.16
N ASP A 129 5.66 8.27 -14.91
CA ASP A 129 5.47 7.29 -15.98
C ASP A 129 4.01 7.20 -16.44
N LEU A 130 3.04 7.19 -15.50
CA LEU A 130 1.62 7.13 -15.83
C LEU A 130 1.00 8.51 -16.11
N GLY A 131 1.62 9.58 -15.63
CA GLY A 131 1.13 10.94 -15.81
C GLY A 131 -0.12 11.29 -15.00
N ALA A 132 -0.43 10.54 -13.93
CA ALA A 132 -1.60 10.79 -13.09
C ALA A 132 -1.65 12.24 -12.56
N HIS A 133 -2.84 12.76 -12.33
CA HIS A 133 -3.05 14.09 -11.74
C HIS A 133 -3.16 14.04 -10.21
N ARG A 134 -3.59 12.88 -9.65
CA ARG A 134 -3.87 12.75 -8.22
C ARG A 134 -3.59 11.36 -7.70
N VAL A 135 -2.95 11.28 -6.52
CA VAL A 135 -2.81 10.06 -5.72
C VAL A 135 -3.53 10.26 -4.40
N ALA A 136 -4.46 9.36 -4.08
CA ALA A 136 -5.16 9.32 -2.81
C ALA A 136 -4.49 8.37 -1.83
N PHE A 137 -4.73 8.59 -0.53
CA PHE A 137 -4.37 7.70 0.57
C PHE A 137 -5.51 7.68 1.58
N SER A 138 -5.77 6.51 2.16
CA SER A 138 -6.78 6.32 3.19
C SER A 138 -6.20 5.55 4.37
N THR A 139 -6.56 5.97 5.60
CA THR A 139 -6.14 5.25 6.81
C THR A 139 -7.18 5.37 7.92
N ASP A 140 -7.14 4.46 8.89
CA ASP A 140 -7.95 4.54 10.11
C ASP A 140 -7.58 5.81 10.89
N GLU A 141 -8.58 6.56 11.37
CA GLU A 141 -8.39 7.76 12.17
C GLU A 141 -7.49 7.53 13.39
N ARG A 142 -7.59 6.36 14.02
CA ARG A 142 -6.78 5.94 15.17
C ARG A 142 -5.33 5.60 14.82
N ASN A 143 -5.03 5.38 13.53
CA ASN A 143 -3.67 5.02 13.07
C ASN A 143 -2.80 6.27 12.90
N ILE A 144 -2.47 6.91 14.04
CA ILE A 144 -1.67 8.14 14.07
C ILE A 144 -0.32 7.98 13.36
N ARG A 145 0.30 6.79 13.44
CA ARG A 145 1.56 6.51 12.73
C ARG A 145 1.38 6.61 11.21
N SER A 146 0.35 5.98 10.67
CA SER A 146 0.06 6.03 9.23
C SER A 146 -0.27 7.45 8.78
N ARG A 147 -1.09 8.18 9.55
CA ARG A 147 -1.42 9.58 9.27
C ARG A 147 -0.17 10.45 9.15
N LYS A 148 0.70 10.43 10.17
CA LYS A 148 1.98 11.15 10.16
C LYS A 148 2.92 10.71 9.02
N ALA A 149 2.91 9.42 8.66
CA ALA A 149 3.74 8.93 7.56
C ALA A 149 3.24 9.41 6.20
N ILE A 150 1.92 9.52 5.99
CA ILE A 150 1.31 10.09 4.79
C ILE A 150 1.62 11.60 4.71
N GLU A 151 1.48 12.33 5.80
CA GLU A 151 1.81 13.77 5.87
C GLU A 151 3.29 14.04 5.56
N LYS A 152 4.22 13.20 6.08
CA LYS A 152 5.67 13.31 5.82
C LYS A 152 6.08 13.08 4.36
N ILE A 153 5.27 12.41 3.58
CA ILE A 153 5.50 12.25 2.13
C ILE A 153 4.74 13.27 1.28
N GLY A 154 4.18 14.31 1.90
CA GLY A 154 3.48 15.41 1.24
C GLY A 154 1.96 15.24 1.13
N GLY A 155 1.38 14.20 1.74
CA GLY A 155 -0.07 13.99 1.74
C GLY A 155 -0.81 15.09 2.50
N LYS A 156 -1.74 15.77 1.82
CA LYS A 156 -2.63 16.77 2.42
C LYS A 156 -3.91 16.11 2.90
N PHE A 157 -4.32 16.45 4.12
CA PHE A 157 -5.57 15.98 4.71
C PHE A 157 -6.77 16.62 4.02
N GLU A 158 -7.77 15.80 3.66
CA GLU A 158 -8.99 16.27 2.98
C GLU A 158 -10.26 16.11 3.81
N GLY A 159 -10.27 15.20 4.77
CA GLY A 159 -11.43 14.98 5.62
C GLY A 159 -11.51 13.59 6.21
N ILE A 160 -12.63 13.35 6.92
CA ILE A 160 -12.94 12.09 7.58
C ILE A 160 -14.28 11.56 7.06
N LEU A 161 -14.25 10.32 6.56
CA LEU A 161 -15.46 9.55 6.28
C LEU A 161 -15.86 8.79 7.54
N ARG A 162 -17.01 9.16 8.13
CA ARG A 162 -17.48 8.54 9.38
C ARG A 162 -18.03 7.15 9.12
N GLU A 163 -17.72 6.18 10.02
CA GLU A 163 -18.19 4.80 9.99
C GLU A 163 -18.02 4.09 8.62
N HIS A 164 -16.97 4.47 7.90
CA HIS A 164 -16.78 4.14 6.48
C HIS A 164 -16.45 2.67 6.23
N THR A 165 -15.75 2.00 7.16
CA THR A 165 -15.27 0.64 6.94
C THR A 165 -15.56 -0.25 8.15
N LEU A 166 -16.16 -1.41 7.92
CA LEU A 166 -16.31 -2.46 8.93
C LEU A 166 -14.97 -3.18 9.10
N MET A 167 -14.47 -3.19 10.33
CA MET A 167 -13.23 -3.86 10.70
C MET A 167 -13.47 -5.33 11.06
N TYR A 168 -12.40 -6.12 11.11
CA TYR A 168 -12.42 -7.55 11.44
C TYR A 168 -13.00 -7.86 12.82
N ASP A 169 -12.95 -6.89 13.74
CA ASP A 169 -13.44 -6.97 15.13
C ASP A 169 -14.88 -6.41 15.30
N GLY A 170 -15.54 -6.06 14.20
CA GLY A 170 -16.88 -5.47 14.19
C GLY A 170 -16.90 -3.94 14.41
N TYR A 171 -15.76 -3.32 14.69
CA TYR A 171 -15.67 -1.86 14.81
C TYR A 171 -15.91 -1.18 13.47
N ARG A 172 -16.71 -0.11 13.44
CA ARG A 172 -16.88 0.75 12.27
C ARG A 172 -15.90 1.91 12.36
N ARG A 173 -14.82 1.84 11.57
CA ARG A 173 -13.77 2.84 11.60
C ARG A 173 -14.17 4.11 10.86
N ASN A 174 -13.75 5.24 11.37
CA ASN A 174 -13.62 6.46 10.61
C ASN A 174 -12.36 6.41 9.74
N THR A 175 -12.48 6.84 8.49
CA THR A 175 -11.37 6.84 7.53
C THR A 175 -10.90 8.27 7.26
N CYS A 176 -9.64 8.56 7.60
CA CYS A 176 -8.97 9.79 7.20
C CYS A 176 -8.54 9.70 5.73
N CYS A 177 -8.94 10.68 4.94
CA CYS A 177 -8.59 10.80 3.52
C CYS A 177 -7.50 11.84 3.33
N TYR A 178 -6.53 11.53 2.46
CA TYR A 178 -5.42 12.40 2.09
C TYR A 178 -5.18 12.31 0.58
N SER A 179 -4.51 13.31 0.03
CA SER A 179 -4.04 13.26 -1.35
C SER A 179 -2.72 14.00 -1.56
N ILE A 180 -2.07 13.65 -2.69
CA ILE A 180 -0.99 14.42 -3.31
C ILE A 180 -1.40 14.70 -4.75
N LEU A 181 -1.26 15.94 -5.21
CA LEU A 181 -1.49 16.34 -6.58
C LEU A 181 -0.18 16.39 -7.37
N LYS A 182 -0.25 16.18 -8.69
CA LYS A 182 0.92 16.20 -9.59
C LYS A 182 1.78 17.47 -9.46
N GLN A 183 1.13 18.62 -9.30
CA GLN A 183 1.83 19.90 -9.11
C GLN A 183 2.56 19.99 -7.77
N GLU A 184 2.09 19.26 -6.76
CA GLU A 184 2.72 19.20 -5.44
C GLU A 184 3.90 18.25 -5.43
N TRP A 185 3.81 17.12 -6.16
CA TRP A 185 4.89 16.14 -6.32
C TRP A 185 6.20 16.79 -6.82
N LYS A 186 6.12 17.70 -7.79
CA LYS A 186 7.29 18.40 -8.34
C LYS A 186 8.05 19.24 -7.31
N ASN A 187 7.42 19.60 -6.19
CA ASN A 187 7.96 20.45 -5.13
C ASN A 187 8.28 19.66 -3.84
N LEU A 188 8.12 18.34 -3.84
CA LEU A 188 8.48 17.51 -2.69
C LEU A 188 10.01 17.34 -2.64
N PRO A 189 10.61 17.42 -1.41
CA PRO A 189 12.05 17.30 -1.20
C PRO A 189 12.57 15.88 -1.39
#